data_d03e638e0b2c98238c0192f468e0b790
#
_entry.id   d03e638e0b2c98238c0192f468e0b790
#
_cell.length_a   1.000
_cell.length_b   1.000
_cell.length_c   1.000
_cell.angle_alpha   90.00
_cell.angle_beta   90.00
_cell.angle_gamma   90.00
#
_symmetry.space_group_name_H-M   'P 1'
#
loop_
_entity.id
_entity.type
_entity.pdbx_description
1 polymer ?
#
loop_
_entity_poly.entity_id
_entity_poly.type
_entity_poly.pdbx_seq_one_letter_code
_entity_poly.pdbx_strand_id
1 'polypeptide(L)'
;SPNNYQIDIKTFLTKNGFYIDDEELVKDKKFIYQIIKFKRGKKHYSKREYFFGPILLQKKGGLFEEYYKREKLSREILVSILPKNYRYKKFITRREIKMIEEEL
;
A
#
# COMPACT_ATOMS: atom_id res chain seq x y z
N SER A 1 -9.80 -3.73 -2.11
CA SER A 1 -8.61 -4.46 -2.51
C SER A 1 -7.84 -4.88 -1.28
N PRO A 2 -6.99 -5.92 -1.37
CA PRO A 2 -6.17 -6.34 -0.23
C PRO A 2 -5.32 -5.21 0.35
N ASN A 3 -4.85 -4.30 -0.50
CA ASN A 3 -4.06 -3.16 -0.08
C ASN A 3 -4.86 -2.20 0.81
N ASN A 4 -6.13 -1.95 0.48
CA ASN A 4 -7.01 -1.10 1.31
C ASN A 4 -7.26 -1.74 2.67
N TYR A 5 -7.42 -3.05 2.70
CA TYR A 5 -7.61 -3.80 3.94
C TYR A 5 -6.42 -3.63 4.88
N GLN A 6 -5.22 -3.69 4.34
CA GLN A 6 -4.00 -3.53 5.12
C GLN A 6 -3.85 -2.11 5.66
N ILE A 7 -4.22 -1.10 4.87
CA ILE A 7 -4.21 0.29 5.31
C ILE A 7 -5.17 0.48 6.49
N ASP A 8 -6.36 -0.11 6.43
CA ASP A 8 -7.35 -0.03 7.49
C ASP A 8 -6.85 -0.68 8.78
N ILE A 9 -6.25 -1.86 8.69
CA ILE A 9 -5.67 -2.56 9.84
C ILE A 9 -4.54 -1.73 10.46
N LYS A 10 -3.62 -1.23 9.65
CA LYS A 10 -2.52 -0.38 10.10
C LYS A 10 -3.04 0.85 10.81
N THR A 11 -4.02 1.52 10.23
CA THR A 11 -4.60 2.74 10.80
C THR A 11 -5.25 2.45 12.14
N PHE A 12 -6.04 1.38 12.23
CA PHE A 12 -6.71 0.99 13.46
C PHE A 12 -5.68 0.70 14.57
N LEU A 13 -4.70 -0.15 14.30
CA LEU A 13 -3.72 -0.56 15.30
C LEU A 13 -2.84 0.61 15.75
N THR A 14 -2.39 1.45 14.82
CA THR A 14 -1.54 2.58 15.17
C THR A 14 -2.28 3.68 15.95
N LYS A 15 -3.59 3.76 15.80
CA LYS A 15 -4.43 4.66 16.61
C LYS A 15 -4.77 4.08 17.98
N ASN A 16 -4.52 2.80 18.19
CA ASN A 16 -4.89 2.08 19.42
C ASN A 16 -3.67 1.54 20.18
N GLY A 17 -2.56 2.26 20.13
CA GLY A 17 -1.41 1.98 20.98
C GLY A 17 -0.42 0.97 20.42
N PHE A 18 -0.38 0.77 19.12
CA PHE A 18 0.60 -0.09 18.46
C PHE A 18 1.39 0.69 17.43
N TYR A 19 2.57 0.20 17.10
CA TYR A 19 3.37 0.73 16.00
C TYR A 19 3.88 -0.41 15.12
N ILE A 20 4.26 -0.08 13.90
CA ILE A 20 4.77 -1.05 12.92
C ILE A 20 6.25 -1.30 13.25
N ASP A 21 6.55 -2.51 13.73
CA ASP A 21 7.90 -2.91 14.11
C ASP A 21 8.69 -3.46 12.93
N ASP A 22 8.03 -4.23 12.07
CA ASP A 22 8.64 -4.78 10.87
C ASP A 22 7.60 -5.03 9.79
N GLU A 23 8.07 -5.07 8.55
CA GLU A 23 7.25 -5.37 7.39
C GLU A 23 8.07 -6.19 6.40
N GLU A 24 7.41 -7.13 5.73
CA GLU A 24 8.07 -7.99 4.76
C GLU A 24 7.11 -8.35 3.64
N LEU A 25 7.64 -8.43 2.42
CA LEU A 25 6.91 -9.00 1.29
C LEU A 25 7.43 -10.41 1.06
N VAL A 26 6.49 -11.34 0.90
CA VAL A 26 6.81 -12.76 0.66
C VAL A 26 6.05 -13.20 -0.58
N LYS A 27 6.75 -13.86 -1.49
CA LYS A 27 6.14 -14.40 -2.70
C LYS A 27 5.95 -15.91 -2.55
N ASP A 28 4.70 -16.35 -2.77
CA ASP A 28 4.34 -17.76 -2.83
C ASP A 28 3.67 -18.01 -4.17
N LYS A 29 4.35 -18.74 -5.05
CA LYS A 29 3.93 -18.97 -6.44
C LYS A 29 3.78 -17.63 -7.16
N LYS A 30 2.55 -17.27 -7.58
CA LYS A 30 2.28 -15.99 -8.26
C LYS A 30 1.76 -14.91 -7.33
N PHE A 31 1.55 -15.22 -6.05
CA PHE A 31 1.00 -14.27 -5.08
C PHE A 31 2.10 -13.64 -4.25
N ILE A 32 1.94 -12.34 -3.97
CA ILE A 32 2.83 -11.61 -3.08
C ILE A 32 2.02 -11.18 -1.87
N TYR A 33 2.50 -11.54 -0.69
CA TYR A 33 1.85 -11.26 0.58
C TYR A 33 2.67 -10.26 1.38
N GLN A 34 1.98 -9.42 2.13
CA GLN A 34 2.60 -8.49 3.06
C GLN A 34 2.44 -9.00 4.49
N ILE A 35 3.55 -9.16 5.20
CA ILE A 35 3.57 -9.56 6.59
C ILE A 35 3.96 -8.34 7.41
N ILE A 36 3.14 -7.99 8.40
CA ILE A 36 3.35 -6.82 9.23
C ILE A 36 3.44 -7.24 10.68
N LYS A 37 4.49 -6.82 11.36
CA LYS A 37 4.67 -7.06 12.78
C LYS A 37 4.40 -5.78 13.55
N PHE A 38 3.51 -5.86 14.53
CA PHE A 38 3.16 -4.73 15.38
C PHE A 38 3.72 -4.95 16.80
N LYS A 39 4.07 -3.85 17.46
CA LYS A 39 4.44 -3.86 18.89
C LYS A 39 3.68 -2.75 19.59
N ARG A 40 3.56 -2.87 20.91
CA ARG A 40 2.96 -1.80 21.72
C ARG A 40 3.86 -0.59 21.74
N GLY A 41 3.27 0.57 21.51
CA GLY A 41 3.98 1.84 21.50
C GLY A 41 3.31 2.81 20.55
N LYS A 42 3.92 3.98 20.43
CA LYS A 42 3.32 5.09 19.69
C LYS A 42 4.30 5.63 18.65
N LYS A 43 3.87 5.61 17.38
CA LYS A 43 4.57 6.27 16.29
C LYS A 43 3.55 6.89 15.35
N HIS A 44 3.95 7.97 14.69
CA HIS A 44 3.11 8.64 13.69
C HIS A 44 3.65 8.36 12.30
N TYR A 45 2.73 8.20 11.35
CA TYR A 45 3.05 7.86 9.98
C TYR A 45 2.40 8.82 9.00
N SER A 46 3.08 9.11 7.90
CA SER A 46 2.53 9.89 6.80
C SER A 46 1.57 9.04 5.97
N LYS A 47 0.79 9.68 5.11
CA LYS A 47 -0.09 8.96 4.17
C LYS A 47 0.70 8.01 3.28
N ARG A 48 1.88 8.42 2.82
CA ARG A 48 2.77 7.60 2.01
C ARG A 48 3.24 6.38 2.78
N GLU A 49 3.60 6.55 4.04
CA GLU A 49 4.00 5.44 4.90
C GLU A 49 2.85 4.45 5.17
N TYR A 50 1.63 4.94 5.33
CA TYR A 50 0.47 4.05 5.44
C TYR A 50 0.20 3.29 4.16
N PHE A 51 0.37 3.94 3.02
CA PHE A 51 0.09 3.33 1.71
C PHE A 51 1.10 2.23 1.37
N PHE A 52 2.38 2.51 1.48
CA PHE A 52 3.44 1.57 1.09
C PHE A 52 3.94 0.71 2.25
N GLY A 53 3.85 1.22 3.46
CA GLY A 53 4.55 0.68 4.61
C GLY A 53 5.84 1.44 4.90
N PRO A 54 6.04 1.91 6.15
CA PRO A 54 7.21 2.73 6.47
C PRO A 54 8.52 1.96 6.31
N ILE A 55 8.51 0.66 6.60
CA ILE A 55 9.72 -0.17 6.51
C ILE A 55 9.93 -0.64 5.09
N LEU A 56 8.86 -1.01 4.38
CA LEU A 56 8.96 -1.41 2.97
C LEU A 56 9.47 -0.28 2.09
N LEU A 57 9.10 0.98 2.39
CA LEU A 57 9.63 2.15 1.68
C LEU A 57 11.14 2.28 1.83
N GLN A 58 11.69 1.93 3.00
CA GLN A 58 13.11 1.98 3.24
C GLN A 58 13.85 0.81 2.58
N LYS A 59 13.29 -0.39 2.71
CA LYS A 59 13.90 -1.62 2.17
C LYS A 59 13.81 -1.69 0.65
N LYS A 60 12.63 -1.38 0.12
CA LYS A 60 12.28 -1.59 -1.30
C LYS A 60 12.64 -2.99 -1.78
N GLY A 61 13.49 -3.11 -2.79
CA GLY A 61 13.92 -4.41 -3.33
C GLY A 61 13.03 -4.90 -4.47
N GLY A 62 13.39 -6.07 -5.00
CA GLY A 62 12.75 -6.63 -6.19
C GLY A 62 11.27 -6.98 -6.01
N LEU A 63 10.90 -7.54 -4.84
CA LEU A 63 9.49 -7.86 -4.56
C LEU A 63 8.64 -6.61 -4.38
N PHE A 64 9.19 -5.56 -3.79
CA PHE A 64 8.51 -4.27 -3.69
C PHE A 64 8.20 -3.72 -5.09
N GLU A 65 9.18 -3.74 -5.96
CA GLU A 65 9.04 -3.27 -7.34
C GLU A 65 8.01 -4.11 -8.09
N GLU A 66 8.09 -5.43 -8.01
CA GLU A 66 7.14 -6.34 -8.65
C GLU A 66 5.72 -6.12 -8.13
N TYR A 67 5.56 -6.03 -6.81
CA TYR A 67 4.25 -5.83 -6.18
C TYR A 67 3.61 -4.53 -6.63
N TYR A 68 4.35 -3.44 -6.59
CA TYR A 68 3.78 -2.13 -6.93
C TYR A 68 3.64 -1.89 -8.44
N LYS A 69 4.40 -2.59 -9.27
CA LYS A 69 4.11 -2.63 -10.71
C LYS A 69 2.75 -3.29 -10.98
N ARG A 70 2.44 -4.37 -10.29
CA ARG A 70 1.13 -5.02 -10.36
C ARG A 70 0.01 -4.12 -9.86
N GLU A 71 0.24 -3.45 -8.73
CA GLU A 71 -0.74 -2.53 -8.13
C GLU A 71 -1.00 -1.33 -9.05
N LYS A 72 0.03 -0.82 -9.69
CA LYS A 72 -0.10 0.25 -10.68
C LYS A 72 -0.94 -0.20 -11.87
N LEU A 73 -0.64 -1.37 -12.42
CA LEU A 73 -1.38 -1.91 -13.56
C LEU A 73 -2.86 -2.11 -13.22
N SER A 74 -3.15 -2.68 -12.06
CA SER A 74 -4.53 -2.86 -11.60
C SER A 74 -5.28 -1.53 -11.53
N ARG A 75 -4.63 -0.49 -11.06
CA ARG A 75 -5.23 0.84 -10.96
C ARG A 75 -5.42 1.50 -12.33
N GLU A 76 -4.48 1.31 -13.23
CA GLU A 76 -4.61 1.80 -14.61
C GLU A 76 -5.80 1.15 -15.31
N ILE A 77 -5.96 -0.16 -15.14
CA ILE A 77 -7.12 -0.88 -15.67
C ILE A 77 -8.41 -0.34 -15.05
N LEU A 78 -8.44 -0.16 -13.74
CA LEU A 78 -9.62 0.37 -13.04
C LEU A 78 -10.02 1.74 -13.58
N VAL A 79 -9.07 2.66 -13.74
CA VAL A 79 -9.35 3.99 -14.27
C VAL A 79 -9.94 3.90 -15.68
N SER A 80 -9.43 2.95 -16.50
CA SER A 80 -9.90 2.81 -17.90
C SER A 80 -11.33 2.30 -18.01
N ILE A 81 -11.81 1.54 -17.01
CA ILE A 81 -13.16 0.93 -17.05
C ILE A 81 -14.19 1.66 -16.22
N LEU A 82 -13.78 2.57 -15.32
CA LEU A 82 -14.72 3.31 -14.48
C LEU A 82 -15.60 4.24 -15.31
N PRO A 83 -16.92 4.26 -15.06
CA PRO A 83 -17.83 5.20 -15.73
C PRO A 83 -17.46 6.66 -15.42
N LYS A 84 -17.87 7.58 -16.29
CA LYS A 84 -17.55 9.02 -16.19
C LYS A 84 -18.02 9.66 -14.89
N ASN A 85 -19.11 9.17 -14.31
CA ASN A 85 -19.67 9.73 -13.08
C ASN A 85 -18.88 9.34 -11.81
N TYR A 86 -17.92 8.42 -11.92
CA TYR A 86 -17.05 8.04 -10.78
C TYR A 86 -15.84 8.95 -10.70
N ARG A 87 -16.05 10.25 -10.67
CA ARG A 87 -14.98 11.26 -10.70
C ARG A 87 -14.04 11.18 -9.50
N TYR A 88 -14.61 11.02 -8.31
CA TYR A 88 -13.80 10.96 -7.07
C TYR A 88 -12.93 9.72 -7.05
N LYS A 89 -13.52 8.56 -7.39
CA LYS A 89 -12.77 7.30 -7.43
C LYS A 89 -11.63 7.37 -8.47
N LYS A 90 -11.88 7.95 -9.63
CA LYS A 90 -10.82 8.15 -10.65
C LYS A 90 -9.73 9.06 -10.13
N PHE A 91 -10.08 10.15 -9.46
CA PHE A 91 -9.12 11.10 -8.91
C PHE A 91 -8.20 10.43 -7.89
N ILE A 92 -8.77 9.70 -6.92
CA ILE A 92 -8.00 9.00 -5.89
C ILE A 92 -7.10 7.93 -6.52
N THR A 93 -7.64 7.15 -7.47
CA THR A 93 -6.89 6.08 -8.12
C THR A 93 -5.72 6.64 -8.92
N ARG A 94 -5.91 7.76 -9.63
CA ARG A 94 -4.82 8.42 -10.35
C ARG A 94 -3.75 8.96 -9.42
N ARG A 95 -4.13 9.47 -8.25
CA ARG A 95 -3.16 9.90 -7.24
C ARG A 95 -2.34 8.74 -6.72
N GLU A 96 -2.97 7.58 -6.50
CA GLU A 96 -2.27 6.37 -6.08
C GLU A 96 -1.28 5.90 -7.15
N ILE A 97 -1.69 5.93 -8.43
CA ILE A 97 -0.79 5.61 -9.54
C ILE A 97 0.43 6.52 -9.52
N LYS A 98 0.23 7.81 -9.36
CA LYS A 98 1.33 8.77 -9.30
C LYS A 98 2.26 8.51 -8.13
N MET A 99 1.71 8.21 -6.95
CA MET A 99 2.51 7.86 -5.77
C MET A 99 3.39 6.63 -6.05
N ILE A 100 2.80 5.61 -6.66
CA ILE A 100 3.54 4.39 -7.02
C ILE A 100 4.66 4.72 -8.00
N GLU A 101 4.37 5.49 -9.05
CA GLU A 101 5.38 5.89 -10.03
C GLU A 101 6.56 6.62 -9.39
N GLU A 102 6.31 7.45 -8.39
CA GLU A 102 7.35 8.19 -7.69
C GLU A 102 8.29 7.29 -6.89
N GLU A 103 7.84 6.09 -6.49
CA GLU A 103 8.67 5.15 -5.72
C GLU A 103 9.29 4.05 -6.58
N LEU A 104 8.88 3.92 -7.82
CA LEU A 104 9.50 3.00 -8.77
C LEU A 104 10.56 3.73 -9.57
#